data_9b4d729096cd66a71a3f919a1ae9fb5f
#
_entry.id   9b4d729096cd66a71a3f919a1ae9fb5f
#
_cell.length_a   1.000
_cell.length_b   1.000
_cell.length_c   1.000
_cell.angle_alpha   90.00
_cell.angle_beta   90.00
_cell.angle_gamma   90.00
#
_symmetry.space_group_name_H-M   'P 1'
#
loop_
_entity.id
_entity.type
_entity.pdbx_description
1 polymer ?
#
loop_
_entity_poly.entity_id
_entity_poly.type
_entity_poly.pdbx_seq_one_letter_code
_entity_poly.pdbx_strand_id
1 'polypeptide(L)'
;MLADSVVTNEDYAKRAAELGHSVLSSCEHGNQGNYRECALLAEKYDLHWRYVSEAYFVKDRREKDNTNCHIILAAKTAKGVGDLNFVLSEANISGFYYRPRMDMELLLSLDPKDVFVTTACIAGVFKYGEEEAEKLILRFARHFRDSFMLEVQYHDTEKQREVNQFLLKL
;
A
#
# COMPACT_ATOMS: atom_id res chain seq x y z
N MET A 1 7.66 -11.60 -14.22
CA MET A 1 6.62 -10.76 -13.58
C MET A 1 6.02 -9.92 -14.68
N LEU A 2 4.72 -9.94 -14.89
CA LEU A 2 4.08 -9.01 -15.82
C LEU A 2 4.15 -7.63 -15.16
N ALA A 3 4.71 -6.66 -15.86
CA ALA A 3 4.72 -5.28 -15.38
C ALA A 3 3.32 -4.69 -15.52
N ASP A 4 2.83 -4.00 -14.50
CA ASP A 4 1.52 -3.31 -14.53
C ASP A 4 1.56 -2.08 -15.46
N SER A 5 2.76 -1.66 -15.86
CA SER A 5 2.99 -0.56 -16.78
C SER A 5 4.08 -0.91 -17.80
N VAL A 6 3.95 -0.34 -18.99
CA VAL A 6 4.95 -0.38 -20.08
C VAL A 6 5.82 0.90 -20.10
N VAL A 7 5.56 1.83 -19.18
CA VAL A 7 6.25 3.13 -19.10
C VAL A 7 7.41 3.00 -18.12
N THR A 8 8.52 3.68 -18.40
CA THR A 8 9.68 3.67 -17.49
C THR A 8 9.47 4.62 -16.30
N ASN A 9 10.21 4.42 -15.20
CA ASN A 9 10.20 5.32 -14.05
C ASN A 9 10.57 6.76 -14.46
N GLU A 10 11.49 6.91 -15.43
CA GLU A 10 11.89 8.21 -15.92
C GLU A 10 10.78 8.92 -16.71
N ASP A 11 10.02 8.20 -17.53
CA ASP A 11 8.87 8.76 -18.25
C ASP A 11 7.81 9.28 -17.28
N TYR A 12 7.55 8.54 -16.18
CA TYR A 12 6.65 8.99 -15.11
C TYR A 12 7.16 10.25 -14.41
N ALA A 13 8.44 10.29 -14.03
CA ALA A 13 9.03 11.44 -13.34
C ALA A 13 8.98 12.69 -14.24
N LYS A 14 9.37 12.55 -15.50
CA LYS A 14 9.31 13.61 -16.50
C LYS A 14 7.87 14.12 -16.67
N ARG A 15 6.92 13.21 -16.85
CA ARG A 15 5.52 13.57 -17.04
C ARG A 15 4.91 14.24 -15.81
N ALA A 16 5.24 13.77 -14.61
CA ALA A 16 4.83 14.40 -13.36
C ALA A 16 5.31 15.86 -13.28
N ALA A 17 6.58 16.11 -13.59
CA ALA A 17 7.15 17.46 -13.62
C ALA A 17 6.46 18.34 -14.68
N GLU A 18 6.25 17.84 -15.90
CA GLU A 18 5.53 18.56 -16.97
C GLU A 18 4.10 18.97 -16.58
N LEU A 19 3.43 18.15 -15.77
CA LEU A 19 2.08 18.42 -15.26
C LEU A 19 2.07 19.31 -14.01
N GLY A 20 3.23 19.73 -13.52
CA GLY A 20 3.35 20.56 -12.32
C GLY A 20 3.10 19.82 -11.01
N HIS A 21 3.25 18.49 -11.00
CA HIS A 21 3.21 17.72 -9.76
C HIS A 21 4.44 18.05 -8.91
N SER A 22 4.29 18.03 -7.59
CA SER A 22 5.38 18.26 -6.65
C SER A 22 5.91 16.96 -6.01
N VAL A 23 5.25 15.84 -6.23
CA VAL A 23 5.54 14.56 -5.58
C VAL A 23 5.64 13.43 -6.59
N LEU A 24 6.61 12.55 -6.39
CA LEU A 24 6.75 11.26 -7.09
C LEU A 24 6.77 10.13 -6.06
N SER A 25 6.09 9.04 -6.35
CA SER A 25 6.18 7.79 -5.60
C SER A 25 6.13 6.59 -6.53
N SER A 26 6.74 5.47 -6.14
CA SER A 26 6.39 4.15 -6.65
C SER A 26 5.56 3.42 -5.60
N CYS A 27 4.67 2.56 -6.04
CA CYS A 27 3.84 1.74 -5.16
C CYS A 27 3.92 0.28 -5.63
N GLU A 28 5.09 -0.33 -5.37
CA GLU A 28 5.39 -1.68 -5.82
C GLU A 28 4.64 -2.72 -4.97
N HIS A 29 4.27 -3.83 -5.61
CA HIS A 29 3.59 -4.95 -4.96
C HIS A 29 4.53 -5.75 -4.04
N GLY A 30 4.40 -5.57 -2.73
CA GLY A 30 5.10 -6.32 -1.69
C GLY A 30 6.62 -6.07 -1.61
N ASN A 31 7.13 -5.01 -2.23
CA ASN A 31 8.54 -4.66 -2.20
C ASN A 31 8.77 -3.17 -2.44
N GLN A 32 10.04 -2.74 -2.39
CA GLN A 32 10.51 -1.40 -2.72
C GLN A 32 11.73 -1.47 -3.66
N GLY A 33 11.73 -2.38 -4.63
CA GLY A 33 12.89 -2.72 -5.43
C GLY A 33 13.46 -1.58 -6.28
N ASN A 34 12.61 -0.63 -6.70
CA ASN A 34 12.99 0.49 -7.56
C ASN A 34 13.16 1.83 -6.81
N TYR A 35 13.05 1.84 -5.47
CA TYR A 35 13.01 3.08 -4.67
C TYR A 35 14.23 4.00 -4.91
N ARG A 36 15.42 3.41 -5.08
CA ARG A 36 16.66 4.18 -5.29
C ARG A 36 16.64 4.91 -6.63
N GLU A 37 16.25 4.21 -7.70
CA GLU A 37 16.12 4.82 -9.03
C GLU A 37 15.10 5.96 -9.00
N CYS A 38 13.91 5.70 -8.44
CA CYS A 38 12.85 6.68 -8.35
C CYS A 38 13.22 7.90 -7.50
N ALA A 39 13.97 7.71 -6.40
CA ALA A 39 14.46 8.81 -5.58
C ALA A 39 15.44 9.73 -6.35
N LEU A 40 16.35 9.12 -7.13
CA LEU A 40 17.28 9.88 -7.99
C LEU A 40 16.54 10.61 -9.12
N LEU A 41 15.50 10.00 -9.69
CA LEU A 41 14.66 10.63 -10.70
C LEU A 41 13.84 11.79 -10.10
N ALA A 42 13.33 11.64 -8.90
CA ALA A 42 12.64 12.71 -8.20
C ALA A 42 13.57 13.92 -8.00
N GLU A 43 14.80 13.70 -7.53
CA GLU A 43 15.82 14.75 -7.42
C GLU A 43 16.12 15.41 -8.79
N LYS A 44 16.31 14.60 -9.84
CA LYS A 44 16.58 15.08 -11.21
C LYS A 44 15.50 16.01 -11.76
N TYR A 45 14.24 15.75 -11.45
CA TYR A 45 13.07 16.48 -11.94
C TYR A 45 12.47 17.47 -10.92
N ASP A 46 13.18 17.75 -9.82
CA ASP A 46 12.75 18.65 -8.73
C ASP A 46 11.40 18.25 -8.11
N LEU A 47 11.26 16.95 -7.84
CA LEU A 47 10.08 16.35 -7.21
C LEU A 47 10.42 15.81 -5.82
N HIS A 48 9.46 15.82 -4.90
CA HIS A 48 9.60 15.16 -3.60
C HIS A 48 9.32 13.67 -3.71
N TRP A 49 10.27 12.83 -3.35
CA TRP A 49 10.09 11.40 -3.30
C TRP A 49 9.28 10.95 -2.07
N ARG A 50 8.34 10.01 -2.27
CA ARG A 50 7.60 9.34 -1.18
C ARG A 50 7.78 7.82 -1.28
N TYR A 51 8.13 7.20 -0.16
CA TYR A 51 8.27 5.75 -0.03
C TYR A 51 6.90 5.13 0.24
N VAL A 52 6.37 4.40 -0.74
CA VAL A 52 5.07 3.75 -0.70
C VAL A 52 5.23 2.30 -1.17
N SER A 53 4.47 1.38 -0.59
CA SER A 53 4.38 0.00 -1.04
C SER A 53 2.96 -0.51 -0.91
N GLU A 54 2.48 -1.28 -1.89
CA GLU A 54 1.25 -2.04 -1.81
C GLU A 54 1.57 -3.43 -1.25
N ALA A 55 1.39 -3.59 0.06
CA ALA A 55 1.65 -4.85 0.75
C ALA A 55 0.50 -5.85 0.57
N TYR A 56 0.78 -7.13 0.76
CA TYR A 56 -0.22 -8.21 0.76
C TYR A 56 -0.61 -8.54 2.20
N PHE A 57 -1.86 -8.29 2.56
CA PHE A 57 -2.41 -8.58 3.88
C PHE A 57 -3.17 -9.92 3.89
N VAL A 58 -2.96 -10.72 4.93
CA VAL A 58 -3.71 -11.96 5.23
C VAL A 58 -4.09 -11.98 6.71
N LYS A 59 -4.99 -12.88 7.10
CA LYS A 59 -5.40 -13.03 8.51
C LYS A 59 -4.29 -13.56 9.40
N ASP A 60 -3.56 -14.58 8.93
CA ASP A 60 -2.36 -15.14 9.56
C ASP A 60 -1.31 -15.46 8.48
N ARG A 61 -0.16 -14.81 8.55
CA ARG A 61 0.93 -15.01 7.58
C ARG A 61 1.60 -16.38 7.67
N ARG A 62 1.41 -17.10 8.77
CA ARG A 62 1.99 -18.44 9.00
C ARG A 62 1.17 -19.54 8.33
N GLU A 63 -0.09 -19.28 8.01
CA GLU A 63 -0.96 -20.20 7.30
C GLU A 63 -0.76 -20.14 5.78
N LYS A 64 -1.08 -21.22 5.08
CA LYS A 64 -1.04 -21.31 3.62
C LYS A 64 -2.33 -20.74 3.01
N ASP A 65 -2.61 -19.47 3.27
CA ASP A 65 -3.72 -18.73 2.69
C ASP A 65 -3.21 -17.87 1.52
N ASN A 66 -3.83 -17.98 0.36
CA ASN A 66 -3.51 -17.20 -0.84
C ASN A 66 -4.50 -16.05 -1.11
N THR A 67 -5.38 -15.73 -0.18
CA THR A 67 -6.37 -14.64 -0.32
C THR A 67 -5.69 -13.30 -0.56
N ASN A 68 -4.60 -13.03 0.12
CA ASN A 68 -3.71 -11.85 0.02
C ASN A 68 -4.44 -10.58 -0.44
N CYS A 69 -4.97 -9.81 0.51
CA CYS A 69 -5.59 -8.53 0.26
C CYS A 69 -4.53 -7.44 0.10
N HIS A 70 -4.79 -6.45 -0.75
CA HIS A 70 -3.90 -5.29 -0.88
C HIS A 70 -4.13 -4.31 0.27
N ILE A 71 -3.05 -3.67 0.73
CA ILE A 71 -3.03 -2.56 1.68
C ILE A 71 -1.88 -1.61 1.32
N ILE A 72 -2.13 -0.32 1.27
CA ILE A 72 -1.08 0.66 0.97
C ILE A 72 -0.41 1.11 2.27
N LEU A 73 0.91 1.11 2.27
CA LEU A 73 1.76 1.62 3.33
C LEU A 73 2.62 2.75 2.78
N ALA A 74 2.57 3.92 3.40
CA ALA A 74 3.37 5.06 2.99
C ALA A 74 4.18 5.62 4.17
N ALA A 75 5.48 5.78 4.01
CA ALA A 75 6.34 6.36 5.03
C ALA A 75 6.13 7.87 5.13
N LYS A 76 5.95 8.37 6.35
CA LYS A 76 5.84 9.81 6.68
C LYS A 76 7.18 10.39 7.09
N THR A 77 8.06 9.57 7.66
CA THR A 77 9.36 9.96 8.23
C THR A 77 10.47 9.01 7.79
N ALA A 78 11.72 9.37 8.01
CA ALA A 78 12.87 8.49 7.77
C ALA A 78 12.78 7.20 8.60
N LYS A 79 12.26 7.28 9.85
CA LYS A 79 12.00 6.09 10.66
C LYS A 79 10.94 5.21 10.00
N GLY A 80 9.86 5.79 9.47
CA GLY A 80 8.83 5.06 8.74
C GLY A 80 9.38 4.29 7.53
N VAL A 81 10.39 4.81 6.82
CA VAL A 81 11.08 4.05 5.75
C VAL A 81 11.74 2.80 6.31
N GLY A 82 12.42 2.91 7.47
CA GLY A 82 13.01 1.75 8.16
C GLY A 82 11.95 0.74 8.61
N ASP A 83 10.84 1.22 9.14
CA ASP A 83 9.71 0.39 9.59
C ASP A 83 9.06 -0.35 8.39
N LEU A 84 8.85 0.32 7.26
CA LEU A 84 8.37 -0.33 6.02
C LEU A 84 9.33 -1.41 5.55
N ASN A 85 10.62 -1.12 5.51
CA ASN A 85 11.64 -2.11 5.14
C ASN A 85 11.61 -3.33 6.07
N PHE A 86 11.43 -3.11 7.37
CA PHE A 86 11.33 -4.20 8.34
C PHE A 86 10.09 -5.08 8.08
N VAL A 87 8.90 -4.51 8.01
CA VAL A 87 7.67 -5.30 7.85
C VAL A 87 7.61 -6.01 6.48
N LEU A 88 8.13 -5.39 5.41
CA LEU A 88 8.22 -6.02 4.09
C LEU A 88 9.27 -7.16 4.08
N SER A 89 10.36 -7.01 4.82
CA SER A 89 11.35 -8.10 5.00
C SER A 89 10.75 -9.26 5.78
N GLU A 90 10.06 -8.98 6.90
CA GLU A 90 9.37 -10.01 7.68
C GLU A 90 8.26 -10.71 6.87
N ALA A 91 7.53 -9.98 6.02
CA ALA A 91 6.55 -10.57 5.11
C ALA A 91 7.21 -11.57 4.13
N ASN A 92 8.46 -11.31 3.72
CA ASN A 92 9.24 -12.23 2.88
C ASN A 92 9.82 -13.41 3.68
N ILE A 93 10.30 -13.19 4.91
CA ILE A 93 10.99 -14.21 5.72
C ILE A 93 9.98 -15.16 6.37
N SER A 94 8.97 -14.63 7.05
CA SER A 94 8.03 -15.42 7.85
C SER A 94 6.64 -15.56 7.22
N GLY A 95 6.33 -14.80 6.18
CA GLY A 95 5.00 -14.74 5.57
C GLY A 95 4.94 -15.18 4.10
N PHE A 96 6.03 -15.64 3.49
CA PHE A 96 6.04 -15.95 2.07
C PHE A 96 5.26 -17.22 1.73
N TYR A 97 4.16 -17.03 0.98
CA TYR A 97 3.43 -18.11 0.32
C TYR A 97 2.85 -17.56 -0.99
N TYR A 98 3.49 -17.86 -2.13
CA TYR A 98 3.29 -17.23 -3.44
C TYR A 98 3.56 -15.71 -3.47
N ARG A 99 3.33 -14.99 -2.38
CA ARG A 99 3.53 -13.56 -2.19
C ARG A 99 4.11 -13.29 -0.79
N PRO A 100 4.86 -12.20 -0.59
CA PRO A 100 5.28 -11.76 0.74
C PRO A 100 4.06 -11.18 1.48
N ARG A 101 3.57 -11.91 2.48
CA ARG A 101 2.32 -11.57 3.17
C ARG A 101 2.58 -11.07 4.58
N MET A 102 1.90 -10.02 4.95
CA MET A 102 1.83 -9.51 6.33
C MET A 102 0.46 -9.80 6.93
N ASP A 103 0.39 -9.83 8.24
CA ASP A 103 -0.85 -9.97 8.99
C ASP A 103 -1.04 -8.81 9.96
N MET A 104 -2.07 -8.93 10.82
CA MET A 104 -2.41 -7.91 11.80
C MET A 104 -1.25 -7.64 12.78
N GLU A 105 -0.47 -8.65 13.15
CA GLU A 105 0.68 -8.50 14.06
C GLU A 105 1.73 -7.57 13.47
N LEU A 106 2.14 -7.81 12.21
CA LEU A 106 3.10 -6.95 11.51
C LEU A 106 2.53 -5.56 11.22
N LEU A 107 1.27 -5.48 10.79
CA LEU A 107 0.65 -4.19 10.47
C LEU A 107 0.56 -3.29 11.70
N LEU A 108 0.12 -3.81 12.84
CA LEU A 108 -0.01 -3.04 14.08
C LEU A 108 1.33 -2.77 14.79
N SER A 109 2.45 -3.33 14.32
CA SER A 109 3.78 -2.95 14.80
C SER A 109 4.26 -1.60 14.26
N LEU A 110 3.62 -1.10 13.19
CA LEU A 110 3.93 0.20 12.60
C LEU A 110 3.40 1.35 13.46
N ASP A 111 4.24 2.37 13.70
CA ASP A 111 3.83 3.56 14.46
C ASP A 111 3.03 4.52 13.56
N PRO A 112 1.79 4.89 13.93
CA PRO A 112 0.99 5.87 13.20
C PRO A 112 1.65 7.24 12.99
N LYS A 113 2.66 7.60 13.81
CA LYS A 113 3.43 8.84 13.62
C LYS A 113 4.34 8.77 12.40
N ASP A 114 4.81 7.57 12.06
CA ASP A 114 5.83 7.34 11.06
C ASP A 114 5.28 6.77 9.75
N VAL A 115 4.10 6.12 9.80
CA VAL A 115 3.48 5.44 8.64
C VAL A 115 2.04 5.86 8.46
N PHE A 116 1.64 6.00 7.20
CA PHE A 116 0.28 6.22 6.74
C PHE A 116 -0.23 4.96 6.03
N VAL A 117 -1.51 4.62 6.21
CA VAL A 117 -2.11 3.38 5.68
C VAL A 117 -3.42 3.69 4.95
N THR A 118 -3.70 3.01 3.82
CA THR A 118 -5.00 3.05 3.15
C THR A 118 -5.55 1.65 2.87
N THR A 119 -6.85 1.58 2.56
CA THR A 119 -7.54 0.33 2.20
C THR A 119 -7.18 -0.21 0.83
N ALA A 120 -6.32 0.48 0.09
CA ALA A 120 -5.94 0.15 -1.29
C ALA A 120 -7.13 0.03 -2.27
N CYS A 121 -7.02 -0.86 -3.25
CA CYS A 121 -7.95 -1.04 -4.37
C CYS A 121 -9.07 -2.06 -4.06
N ILE A 122 -9.88 -2.43 -5.07
CA ILE A 122 -10.90 -3.48 -4.98
C ILE A 122 -10.35 -4.86 -4.57
N ALA A 123 -9.04 -5.07 -4.67
CA ALA A 123 -8.37 -6.27 -4.18
C ALA A 123 -7.97 -6.17 -2.70
N GLY A 124 -8.44 -5.16 -1.97
CA GLY A 124 -8.23 -4.96 -0.54
C GLY A 124 -8.99 -5.97 0.34
N VAL A 125 -9.18 -5.62 1.61
CA VAL A 125 -9.80 -6.48 2.63
C VAL A 125 -11.25 -6.88 2.31
N PHE A 126 -11.88 -6.26 1.32
CA PHE A 126 -13.21 -6.63 0.81
C PHE A 126 -13.30 -8.06 0.28
N LYS A 127 -12.17 -8.69 -0.07
CA LYS A 127 -12.10 -10.11 -0.44
C LYS A 127 -12.61 -11.06 0.65
N TYR A 128 -12.61 -10.62 1.92
CA TYR A 128 -13.13 -11.40 3.04
C TYR A 128 -14.63 -11.23 3.26
N GLY A 129 -15.33 -10.45 2.43
CA GLY A 129 -16.74 -10.08 2.59
C GLY A 129 -16.92 -8.83 3.49
N GLU A 130 -18.08 -8.18 3.39
CA GLU A 130 -18.32 -6.86 4.01
C GLU A 130 -18.17 -6.90 5.54
N GLU A 131 -18.77 -7.87 6.22
CA GLU A 131 -18.72 -7.98 7.69
C GLU A 131 -17.28 -8.09 8.22
N GLU A 132 -16.48 -8.91 7.58
CA GLU A 132 -15.08 -9.11 8.00
C GLU A 132 -14.21 -7.92 7.59
N ALA A 133 -14.45 -7.35 6.42
CA ALA A 133 -13.79 -6.13 5.97
C ALA A 133 -14.03 -4.96 6.94
N GLU A 134 -15.27 -4.76 7.41
CA GLU A 134 -15.61 -3.75 8.41
C GLU A 134 -14.82 -3.94 9.71
N LYS A 135 -14.78 -5.18 10.24
CA LYS A 135 -14.01 -5.50 11.45
C LYS A 135 -12.53 -5.18 11.31
N LEU A 136 -11.93 -5.52 10.17
CA LEU A 136 -10.53 -5.24 9.87
C LEU A 136 -10.28 -3.75 9.75
N ILE A 137 -11.10 -3.03 8.98
CA ILE A 137 -11.01 -1.58 8.77
C ILE A 137 -11.12 -0.84 10.11
N LEU A 138 -12.08 -1.20 10.96
CA LEU A 138 -12.23 -0.59 12.29
C LEU A 138 -11.00 -0.84 13.19
N ARG A 139 -10.34 -2.00 13.08
CA ARG A 139 -9.07 -2.25 13.80
C ARG A 139 -7.95 -1.38 13.27
N PHE A 140 -7.82 -1.22 11.95
CA PHE A 140 -6.84 -0.32 11.34
C PHE A 140 -7.08 1.13 11.78
N ALA A 141 -8.34 1.61 11.69
CA ALA A 141 -8.72 2.96 12.07
C ALA A 141 -8.44 3.25 13.55
N ARG A 142 -8.70 2.31 14.46
CA ARG A 142 -8.40 2.46 15.89
C ARG A 142 -6.91 2.62 16.17
N HIS A 143 -6.06 1.90 15.46
CA HIS A 143 -4.62 1.95 15.65
C HIS A 143 -4.00 3.17 14.96
N PHE A 144 -4.28 3.36 13.69
CA PHE A 144 -3.65 4.39 12.87
C PHE A 144 -4.30 5.77 12.98
N ARG A 145 -5.57 5.86 13.43
CA ARG A 145 -6.29 7.13 13.60
C ARG A 145 -6.20 8.03 12.36
N ASP A 146 -5.68 9.26 12.52
CA ASP A 146 -5.51 10.24 11.43
C ASP A 146 -4.49 9.80 10.35
N SER A 147 -3.76 8.71 10.59
CA SER A 147 -2.85 8.09 9.65
C SER A 147 -3.46 6.90 8.88
N PHE A 148 -4.79 6.77 8.91
CA PHE A 148 -5.54 5.79 8.14
C PHE A 148 -6.60 6.46 7.29
N MET A 149 -6.72 6.06 6.03
CA MET A 149 -7.77 6.52 5.12
C MET A 149 -8.45 5.39 4.37
N LEU A 150 -9.73 5.56 4.13
CA LEU A 150 -10.50 4.75 3.20
C LEU A 150 -10.23 5.27 1.78
N GLU A 151 -9.82 4.38 0.88
CA GLU A 151 -9.46 4.74 -0.49
C GLU A 151 -10.63 4.46 -1.42
N VAL A 152 -11.25 5.50 -1.93
CA VAL A 152 -12.31 5.45 -2.95
C VAL A 152 -11.68 5.62 -4.33
N GLN A 153 -11.88 4.64 -5.21
CA GLN A 153 -11.33 4.67 -6.56
C GLN A 153 -12.41 4.87 -7.61
N TYR A 154 -12.07 5.60 -8.67
CA TYR A 154 -12.97 5.89 -9.77
C TYR A 154 -12.73 4.92 -10.93
N HIS A 155 -13.35 3.73 -10.84
CA HIS A 155 -13.41 2.77 -11.93
C HIS A 155 -14.86 2.45 -12.27
N ASP A 156 -15.20 2.43 -13.56
CA ASP A 156 -16.57 2.15 -14.01
C ASP A 156 -16.85 0.64 -14.09
N THR A 157 -16.74 -0.02 -12.91
CA THR A 157 -17.14 -1.42 -12.75
C THR A 157 -18.16 -1.52 -11.61
N GLU A 158 -19.09 -2.47 -11.71
CA GLU A 158 -20.10 -2.73 -10.68
C GLU A 158 -19.45 -3.00 -9.32
N LYS A 159 -18.45 -3.88 -9.31
CA LYS A 159 -17.71 -4.21 -8.08
C LYS A 159 -17.03 -3.01 -7.43
N GLN A 160 -16.47 -2.07 -8.21
CA GLN A 160 -15.88 -0.86 -7.64
C GLN A 160 -16.96 0.05 -7.05
N ARG A 161 -18.11 0.16 -7.69
CA ARG A 161 -19.25 0.93 -7.14
C ARG A 161 -19.73 0.34 -5.83
N GLU A 162 -19.86 -0.99 -5.71
CA GLU A 162 -20.21 -1.68 -4.46
C GLU A 162 -19.21 -1.38 -3.35
N VAL A 163 -17.91 -1.54 -3.61
CA VAL A 163 -16.85 -1.23 -2.65
C VAL A 163 -16.89 0.24 -2.21
N ASN A 164 -17.02 1.17 -3.15
CA ASN A 164 -17.12 2.60 -2.82
C ASN A 164 -18.35 2.90 -1.95
N GLN A 165 -19.51 2.31 -2.27
CA GLN A 165 -20.73 2.46 -1.47
C GLN A 165 -20.57 1.90 -0.05
N PHE A 166 -19.90 0.77 0.08
CA PHE A 166 -19.58 0.18 1.39
C PHE A 166 -18.67 1.12 2.19
N LEU A 167 -17.57 1.60 1.60
CA LEU A 167 -16.64 2.52 2.27
C LEU A 167 -17.30 3.83 2.72
N LEU A 168 -18.22 4.37 1.93
CA LEU A 168 -18.92 5.62 2.25
C LEU A 168 -19.96 5.47 3.38
N LYS A 169 -20.26 4.24 3.82
CA LYS A 169 -21.16 3.96 4.95
C LYS A 169 -20.41 3.78 6.28
N LEU A 170 -19.11 3.58 6.24
CA LEU A 170 -18.23 3.43 7.40
C LEU A 170 -17.84 4.80 7.99
#